data_b439e479173feda31fdf66827cfe281d
#
_entry.id   b439e479173feda31fdf66827cfe281d
#
_cell.length_a   1.000
_cell.length_b   1.000
_cell.length_c   1.000
_cell.angle_alpha   90.00
_cell.angle_beta   90.00
_cell.angle_gamma   90.00
#
_symmetry.space_group_name_H-M   'P 1'
#
loop_
_entity.id
_entity.type
_entity.pdbx_description
1 polymer ?
#
loop_
_entity_poly.entity_id
_entity_poly.type
_entity_poly.pdbx_seq_one_letter_code
_entity_poly.pdbx_strand_id
1 'polypeptide(L)'
;MRVLAIDPGFERVGIAVIDKTNKQKHLLVYSNCFKTSAKIPFHERLTLIGTEVEKIIKKFKPEALAIEKLYFTTNQKTVMGVSEARGVIVYSASRNGLQIFEYTPPQIKIAVTGYGKSDKSAVMSMVPKLIDIEKPTNSDDELDAIAIGITCLACERFK
;
A
#
# COMPACT_ATOMS: atom_id res chain seq x y z
N MET A 1 -9.16 12.32 -7.70
CA MET A 1 -8.50 12.00 -6.45
C MET A 1 -7.46 10.92 -6.67
N ARG A 2 -6.29 11.11 -6.09
CA ARG A 2 -5.16 10.19 -6.18
C ARG A 2 -4.80 9.63 -4.80
N VAL A 3 -4.69 8.32 -4.70
CA VAL A 3 -4.34 7.59 -3.47
C VAL A 3 -2.96 6.98 -3.62
N LEU A 4 -2.09 7.17 -2.62
CA LEU A 4 -0.90 6.38 -2.40
C LEU A 4 -1.27 5.21 -1.50
N ALA A 5 -1.08 3.98 -1.96
CA ALA A 5 -1.34 2.77 -1.20
C ALA A 5 -0.03 2.05 -0.91
N ILE A 6 0.15 1.63 0.34
CA ILE A 6 1.39 0.98 0.78
C ILE A 6 1.09 -0.28 1.59
N ASP A 7 1.69 -1.40 1.16
CA ASP A 7 1.85 -2.62 1.95
C ASP A 7 3.17 -2.51 2.73
N PRO A 8 3.12 -2.29 4.07
CA PRO A 8 4.29 -1.93 4.84
C PRO A 8 5.20 -3.13 5.14
N GLY A 9 6.45 -3.00 4.79
CA GLY A 9 7.53 -3.90 5.16
C GLY A 9 8.84 -3.16 5.36
N PHE A 10 9.87 -3.81 5.86
CA PHE A 10 11.21 -3.20 6.00
C PHE A 10 12.25 -3.79 5.04
N GLU A 11 11.99 -4.94 4.45
CA GLU A 11 12.79 -5.53 3.37
C GLU A 11 12.19 -5.28 2.00
N ARG A 12 10.88 -5.35 1.95
CA ARG A 12 10.06 -5.16 0.75
C ARG A 12 8.87 -4.31 1.14
N VAL A 13 8.67 -3.23 0.41
CA VAL A 13 7.56 -2.30 0.59
C VAL A 13 6.79 -2.29 -0.71
N GLY A 14 5.56 -2.80 -0.69
CA GLY A 14 4.64 -2.69 -1.81
C GLY A 14 4.11 -1.25 -1.91
N ILE A 15 4.15 -0.66 -3.09
CA ILE A 15 3.72 0.72 -3.33
C ILE A 15 2.84 0.76 -4.57
N ALA A 16 1.69 1.44 -4.47
CA ALA A 16 0.84 1.72 -5.61
C ALA A 16 0.31 3.17 -5.55
N VAL A 17 0.15 3.79 -6.70
CA VAL A 17 -0.53 5.09 -6.85
C VAL A 17 -1.71 4.87 -7.79
N ILE A 18 -2.90 5.20 -7.32
CA ILE A 18 -4.16 4.90 -8.01
C ILE A 18 -4.98 6.18 -8.14
N ASP A 19 -5.48 6.43 -9.33
CA ASP A 19 -6.44 7.50 -9.61
C ASP A 19 -7.88 6.97 -9.56
N LYS A 20 -8.71 7.65 -8.77
CA LYS A 20 -10.16 7.45 -8.81
C LYS A 20 -10.68 7.99 -10.13
N THR A 21 -11.37 7.16 -10.88
CA THR A 21 -12.04 7.54 -12.13
C THR A 21 -13.56 7.40 -11.96
N ASN A 22 -14.32 8.06 -12.83
CA ASN A 22 -15.76 7.87 -12.94
C ASN A 22 -16.12 6.67 -13.87
N LYS A 23 -15.11 5.93 -14.33
CA LYS A 23 -15.27 4.73 -15.16
C LYS A 23 -15.52 3.50 -14.29
N GLN A 24 -15.84 2.39 -14.93
CA GLN A 24 -16.06 1.11 -14.26
C GLN A 24 -14.83 0.61 -13.48
N LYS A 25 -13.62 0.97 -13.93
CA LYS A 25 -12.36 0.64 -13.28
C LYS A 25 -11.58 1.90 -12.94
N HIS A 26 -10.86 1.87 -11.83
CA HIS A 26 -9.87 2.89 -11.47
C HIS A 26 -8.57 2.69 -12.26
N LEU A 27 -7.69 3.69 -12.28
CA LEU A 27 -6.45 3.67 -13.05
C LEU A 27 -5.24 3.48 -12.13
N LEU A 28 -4.44 2.45 -12.38
CA LEU A 28 -3.13 2.30 -11.77
C LEU A 28 -2.13 3.23 -12.47
N VAL A 29 -1.69 4.27 -11.77
CA VAL A 29 -0.72 5.26 -12.28
C VAL A 29 0.71 4.78 -12.10
N TYR A 30 0.98 4.06 -10.99
CA TYR A 30 2.31 3.58 -10.64
C TYR A 30 2.21 2.40 -9.68
N SER A 31 3.07 1.40 -9.83
CA SER A 31 3.35 0.41 -8.80
C SER A 31 4.83 0.05 -8.75
N ASN A 32 5.29 -0.37 -7.60
CA ASN A 32 6.66 -0.84 -7.37
C ASN A 32 6.74 -1.67 -6.09
N CYS A 33 7.67 -2.62 -6.05
CA CYS A 33 8.15 -3.23 -4.83
C CYS A 33 9.52 -2.63 -4.49
N PHE A 34 9.55 -1.66 -3.56
CA PHE A 34 10.79 -1.06 -3.07
C PHE A 34 11.50 -2.02 -2.14
N LYS A 35 12.79 -2.27 -2.38
CA LYS A 35 13.59 -3.24 -1.64
C LYS A 35 14.73 -2.55 -0.92
N THR A 36 14.97 -2.96 0.34
CA THR A 36 16.16 -2.56 1.10
C THR A 36 17.07 -3.78 1.35
N SER A 37 18.36 -3.54 1.47
CA SER A 37 19.33 -4.62 1.70
C SER A 37 19.47 -4.95 3.19
N ALA A 38 19.48 -6.24 3.54
CA ALA A 38 19.80 -6.69 4.89
C ALA A 38 21.27 -6.42 5.29
N LYS A 39 22.12 -6.05 4.32
CA LYS A 39 23.55 -5.74 4.56
C LYS A 39 23.78 -4.35 5.15
N ILE A 40 22.79 -3.47 5.12
CA ILE A 40 22.88 -2.12 5.70
C ILE A 40 22.18 -2.06 7.06
N PRO A 41 22.61 -1.17 7.98
CA PRO A 41 21.98 -1.00 9.28
C PRO A 41 20.48 -0.72 9.17
N PHE A 42 19.71 -1.21 10.12
CA PHE A 42 18.25 -1.11 10.08
C PHE A 42 17.75 0.35 10.03
N HIS A 43 18.35 1.27 10.80
CA HIS A 43 17.96 2.67 10.78
C HIS A 43 18.20 3.35 9.41
N GLU A 44 19.24 2.92 8.67
CA GLU A 44 19.45 3.40 7.31
C GLU A 44 18.39 2.88 6.35
N ARG A 45 17.94 1.63 6.55
CA ARG A 45 16.81 1.08 5.79
C ARG A 45 15.53 1.88 6.02
N LEU A 46 15.25 2.30 7.26
CA LEU A 46 14.12 3.17 7.57
C LEU A 46 14.24 4.53 6.86
N THR A 47 15.44 5.09 6.83
CA THR A 47 15.72 6.34 6.11
C THR A 47 15.45 6.20 4.60
N LEU A 48 15.89 5.10 3.99
CA LEU A 48 15.63 4.82 2.58
C LEU A 48 14.14 4.69 2.28
N ILE A 49 13.38 4.01 3.14
CA ILE A 49 11.93 3.87 3.01
C ILE A 49 11.25 5.24 3.06
N GLY A 50 11.57 6.06 4.08
CA GLY A 50 11.02 7.41 4.20
C GLY A 50 11.33 8.28 2.99
N THR A 51 12.58 8.24 2.51
CA THR A 51 13.03 8.99 1.33
C THR A 51 12.27 8.57 0.07
N GLU A 52 12.05 7.26 -0.15
CA GLU A 52 11.30 6.78 -1.31
C GLU A 52 9.83 7.20 -1.23
N VAL A 53 9.21 7.12 -0.06
CA VAL A 53 7.83 7.58 0.15
C VAL A 53 7.69 9.07 -0.15
N GLU A 54 8.60 9.92 0.37
CA GLU A 54 8.59 11.36 0.10
C GLU A 54 8.80 11.68 -1.40
N LYS A 55 9.68 10.95 -2.07
CA LYS A 55 9.91 11.07 -3.51
C LYS A 55 8.64 10.76 -4.31
N ILE A 56 7.90 9.71 -3.94
CA ILE A 56 6.64 9.33 -4.59
C ILE A 56 5.57 10.38 -4.31
N ILE A 57 5.44 10.88 -3.08
CA ILE A 57 4.51 11.96 -2.74
C ILE A 57 4.79 13.21 -3.57
N LYS A 58 6.04 13.63 -3.67
CA LYS A 58 6.44 14.81 -4.48
C LYS A 58 6.13 14.62 -5.96
N LYS A 59 6.39 13.42 -6.49
CA LYS A 59 6.22 13.11 -7.92
C LYS A 59 4.75 13.01 -8.31
N PHE A 60 3.95 12.29 -7.53
CA PHE A 60 2.58 11.94 -7.92
C PHE A 60 1.52 12.80 -7.23
N LYS A 61 1.88 13.53 -6.16
CA LYS A 61 1.00 14.43 -5.40
C LYS A 61 -0.32 13.77 -4.99
N PRO A 62 -0.28 12.62 -4.28
CA PRO A 62 -1.48 11.98 -3.77
C PRO A 62 -2.15 12.84 -2.69
N GLU A 63 -3.45 12.67 -2.53
CA GLU A 63 -4.27 13.37 -1.53
C GLU A 63 -4.39 12.55 -0.23
N ALA A 64 -4.22 11.22 -0.34
CA ALA A 64 -4.34 10.29 0.78
C ALA A 64 -3.30 9.18 0.74
N LEU A 65 -2.97 8.65 1.93
CA LEU A 65 -2.29 7.38 2.13
C LEU A 65 -3.31 6.33 2.57
N ALA A 66 -3.35 5.19 1.87
CA ALA A 66 -4.01 3.97 2.31
C ALA A 66 -2.94 2.96 2.75
N ILE A 67 -3.08 2.39 3.95
CA ILE A 67 -2.08 1.50 4.52
C ILE A 67 -2.74 0.37 5.32
N GLU A 68 -2.11 -0.83 5.32
CA GLU A 68 -2.61 -1.93 6.13
C GLU A 68 -2.33 -1.71 7.63
N LYS A 69 -3.32 -2.07 8.47
CA LYS A 69 -3.15 -2.15 9.92
C LYS A 69 -2.33 -3.37 10.27
N LEU A 70 -1.31 -3.17 11.11
CA LEU A 70 -0.57 -4.29 11.66
C LEU A 70 -1.43 -5.08 12.65
N TYR A 71 -1.45 -6.40 12.46
CA TYR A 71 -1.95 -7.34 13.44
C TYR A 71 -0.76 -8.02 14.15
N PHE A 72 -0.93 -8.24 15.44
CA PHE A 72 0.06 -9.01 16.21
C PHE A 72 0.10 -10.44 15.67
N THR A 73 1.26 -10.81 15.15
CA THR A 73 1.59 -12.18 14.76
C THR A 73 2.55 -12.79 15.81
N THR A 74 2.70 -14.10 15.81
CA THR A 74 3.58 -14.81 16.73
C THR A 74 5.06 -14.48 16.56
N ASN A 75 5.48 -13.93 15.41
CA ASN A 75 6.88 -13.55 15.14
C ASN A 75 7.15 -12.09 15.54
N GLN A 76 7.46 -11.87 16.81
CA GLN A 76 7.67 -10.55 17.39
C GLN A 76 8.78 -9.72 16.71
N LYS A 77 9.90 -10.33 16.29
CA LYS A 77 11.01 -9.60 15.65
C LYS A 77 10.60 -8.98 14.32
N THR A 78 9.89 -9.72 13.50
CA THR A 78 9.41 -9.23 12.21
C THR A 78 8.37 -8.13 12.40
N VAL A 79 7.45 -8.30 13.35
CA VAL A 79 6.41 -7.31 13.66
C VAL A 79 7.01 -5.98 14.10
N MET A 80 8.04 -5.99 14.94
CA MET A 80 8.70 -4.75 15.38
C MET A 80 9.28 -3.97 14.19
N GLY A 81 10.07 -4.63 13.34
CA GLY A 81 10.66 -3.98 12.17
C GLY A 81 9.62 -3.43 11.18
N VAL A 82 8.53 -4.19 10.95
CA VAL A 82 7.42 -3.71 10.10
C VAL A 82 6.71 -2.53 10.76
N SER A 83 6.52 -2.54 12.09
CA SER A 83 5.90 -1.44 12.85
C SER A 83 6.72 -0.15 12.73
N GLU A 84 8.05 -0.24 12.86
CA GLU A 84 8.94 0.92 12.73
C GLU A 84 8.92 1.48 11.30
N ALA A 85 9.01 0.61 10.28
CA ALA A 85 8.90 1.02 8.88
C ALA A 85 7.55 1.69 8.59
N ARG A 86 6.45 1.10 9.10
CA ARG A 86 5.10 1.66 8.98
C ARG A 86 5.01 3.04 9.65
N GLY A 87 5.62 3.21 10.82
CA GLY A 87 5.68 4.50 11.52
C GLY A 87 6.35 5.58 10.66
N VAL A 88 7.47 5.26 10.01
CA VAL A 88 8.15 6.15 9.06
C VAL A 88 7.26 6.52 7.86
N ILE A 89 6.57 5.54 7.28
CA ILE A 89 5.66 5.75 6.16
C ILE A 89 4.53 6.71 6.54
N VAL A 90 3.85 6.44 7.67
CA VAL A 90 2.73 7.26 8.17
C VAL A 90 3.21 8.67 8.51
N TYR A 91 4.37 8.80 9.16
CA TYR A 91 4.98 10.10 9.47
C TYR A 91 5.26 10.91 8.19
N SER A 92 5.90 10.28 7.19
CA SER A 92 6.20 10.95 5.92
C SER A 92 4.94 11.44 5.21
N ALA A 93 3.89 10.61 5.18
CA ALA A 93 2.61 10.98 4.57
C ALA A 93 1.90 12.10 5.34
N SER A 94 1.80 11.99 6.66
CA SER A 94 1.14 12.98 7.53
C SER A 94 1.86 14.34 7.46
N ARG A 95 3.21 14.34 7.49
CA ARG A 95 4.01 15.57 7.36
C ARG A 95 3.79 16.28 6.01
N ASN A 96 3.48 15.54 4.97
CA ASN A 96 3.17 16.08 3.65
C ASN A 96 1.67 16.39 3.45
N GLY A 97 0.86 16.33 4.51
CA GLY A 97 -0.54 16.72 4.51
C GLY A 97 -1.51 15.70 3.90
N LEU A 98 -1.08 14.44 3.71
CA LEU A 98 -1.96 13.39 3.21
C LEU A 98 -2.95 12.98 4.29
N GLN A 99 -4.19 12.72 3.88
CA GLN A 99 -5.18 12.05 4.73
C GLN A 99 -4.79 10.57 4.89
N ILE A 100 -4.84 10.03 6.12
CA ILE A 100 -4.40 8.65 6.42
C ILE A 100 -5.61 7.75 6.59
N PHE A 101 -5.66 6.66 5.83
CA PHE A 101 -6.67 5.62 5.92
C PHE A 101 -6.01 4.27 6.20
N GLU A 102 -6.55 3.55 7.17
CA GLU A 102 -5.99 2.28 7.64
C GLU A 102 -7.01 1.16 7.52
N TYR A 103 -6.62 0.04 6.91
CA TYR A 103 -7.50 -1.09 6.67
C TYR A 103 -6.95 -2.38 7.28
N THR A 104 -7.82 -3.17 7.85
CA THR A 104 -7.48 -4.51 8.34
C THR A 104 -7.44 -5.52 7.18
N PRO A 105 -6.69 -6.62 7.29
CA PRO A 105 -6.69 -7.67 6.26
C PRO A 105 -8.09 -8.17 5.88
N PRO A 106 -9.02 -8.41 6.81
CA PRO A 106 -10.40 -8.78 6.45
C PRO A 106 -11.14 -7.70 5.64
N GLN A 107 -10.93 -6.41 5.96
CA GLN A 107 -11.55 -5.31 5.20
C GLN A 107 -11.04 -5.28 3.76
N ILE A 108 -9.72 -5.47 3.56
CA ILE A 108 -9.10 -5.53 2.22
C ILE A 108 -9.69 -6.71 1.44
N LYS A 109 -9.77 -7.89 2.06
CA LYS A 109 -10.38 -9.07 1.43
C LYS A 109 -11.84 -8.84 1.02
N ILE A 110 -12.65 -8.27 1.91
CA ILE A 110 -14.06 -7.96 1.62
C ILE A 110 -14.15 -6.97 0.46
N ALA A 111 -13.38 -5.90 0.46
CA ALA A 111 -13.44 -4.89 -0.59
C ALA A 111 -13.06 -5.44 -1.98
N VAL A 112 -12.08 -6.35 -2.03
CA VAL A 112 -11.58 -6.90 -3.29
C VAL A 112 -12.40 -8.11 -3.78
N THR A 113 -12.81 -9.00 -2.88
CA THR A 113 -13.42 -10.30 -3.25
C THR A 113 -14.88 -10.47 -2.82
N GLY A 114 -15.39 -9.56 -1.97
CA GLY A 114 -16.68 -9.69 -1.33
C GLY A 114 -16.71 -10.63 -0.11
N TYR A 115 -15.59 -11.29 0.23
CA TYR A 115 -15.54 -12.28 1.32
C TYR A 115 -14.28 -12.15 2.18
N GLY A 116 -14.45 -11.84 3.48
CA GLY A 116 -13.34 -11.52 4.40
C GLY A 116 -12.40 -12.68 4.77
N LYS A 117 -12.77 -13.93 4.46
CA LYS A 117 -11.92 -15.12 4.66
C LYS A 117 -11.30 -15.63 3.37
N SER A 118 -11.35 -14.85 2.28
CA SER A 118 -10.72 -15.19 1.01
C SER A 118 -9.23 -15.45 1.20
N ASP A 119 -8.69 -16.39 0.44
CA ASP A 119 -7.25 -16.63 0.41
C ASP A 119 -6.52 -15.58 -0.44
N LYS A 120 -5.19 -15.63 -0.41
CA LYS A 120 -4.35 -14.70 -1.17
C LYS A 120 -4.57 -14.85 -2.67
N SER A 121 -4.75 -16.07 -3.16
CA SER A 121 -4.96 -16.36 -4.59
C SER A 121 -6.23 -15.70 -5.11
N ALA A 122 -7.33 -15.75 -4.36
CA ALA A 122 -8.58 -15.09 -4.70
C ALA A 122 -8.41 -13.56 -4.80
N VAL A 123 -7.72 -12.94 -3.84
CA VAL A 123 -7.42 -11.49 -3.87
C VAL A 123 -6.60 -11.15 -5.12
N MET A 124 -5.50 -11.87 -5.37
CA MET A 124 -4.61 -11.63 -6.51
C MET A 124 -5.32 -11.78 -7.87
N SER A 125 -6.25 -12.72 -7.99
CA SER A 125 -7.04 -12.93 -9.22
C SER A 125 -8.07 -11.84 -9.48
N MET A 126 -8.55 -11.17 -8.41
CA MET A 126 -9.56 -10.11 -8.51
C MET A 126 -8.97 -8.74 -8.81
N VAL A 127 -7.77 -8.42 -8.30
CA VAL A 127 -7.13 -7.11 -8.49
C VAL A 127 -7.12 -6.65 -9.94
N PRO A 128 -6.67 -7.46 -10.95
CA PRO A 128 -6.65 -7.01 -12.35
C PRO A 128 -8.04 -6.80 -12.97
N LYS A 129 -9.09 -7.33 -12.33
CA LYS A 129 -10.48 -7.15 -12.79
C LYS A 129 -11.07 -5.84 -12.32
N LEU A 130 -10.56 -5.29 -11.20
CA LEU A 130 -11.09 -4.09 -10.54
C LEU A 130 -10.36 -2.80 -10.92
N ILE A 131 -9.14 -2.92 -11.46
CA ILE A 131 -8.31 -1.77 -11.80
C ILE A 131 -7.70 -1.96 -13.20
N ASP A 132 -7.57 -0.85 -13.94
CA ASP A 132 -6.87 -0.86 -15.21
C ASP A 132 -5.35 -0.79 -14.97
N ILE A 133 -4.66 -1.85 -15.39
CA ILE A 133 -3.22 -2.02 -15.26
C ILE A 133 -2.61 -1.95 -16.66
N GLU A 134 -1.98 -0.82 -17.00
CA GLU A 134 -1.33 -0.65 -18.30
C GLU A 134 -0.01 -1.44 -18.41
N LYS A 135 0.67 -1.67 -17.29
CA LYS A 135 1.93 -2.42 -17.23
C LYS A 135 1.78 -3.60 -16.28
N PRO A 136 2.26 -4.79 -16.63
CA PRO A 136 2.18 -5.95 -15.74
C PRO A 136 2.89 -5.64 -14.42
N THR A 137 2.26 -6.04 -13.31
CA THR A 137 2.85 -6.00 -11.98
C THR A 137 3.91 -7.10 -11.87
N ASN A 138 5.02 -6.81 -11.19
CA ASN A 138 6.18 -7.69 -11.14
C ASN A 138 6.30 -8.47 -9.83
N SER A 139 5.44 -8.21 -8.84
CA SER A 139 5.52 -8.86 -7.54
C SER A 139 4.17 -8.91 -6.81
N ASP A 140 4.06 -9.86 -5.88
CA ASP A 140 2.91 -9.97 -4.98
C ASP A 140 2.75 -8.72 -4.11
N ASP A 141 3.87 -8.11 -3.66
CA ASP A 141 3.83 -6.88 -2.82
C ASP A 141 3.17 -5.71 -3.57
N GLU A 142 3.36 -5.61 -4.89
CA GLU A 142 2.66 -4.60 -5.71
C GLU A 142 1.15 -4.86 -5.73
N LEU A 143 0.74 -6.12 -5.90
CA LEU A 143 -0.67 -6.50 -5.90
C LEU A 143 -1.32 -6.28 -4.53
N ASP A 144 -0.61 -6.57 -3.44
CA ASP A 144 -1.07 -6.30 -2.07
C ASP A 144 -1.29 -4.78 -1.87
N ALA A 145 -0.34 -3.94 -2.29
CA ALA A 145 -0.51 -2.48 -2.26
C ALA A 145 -1.68 -1.99 -3.12
N ILE A 146 -1.87 -2.56 -4.32
CA ILE A 146 -3.01 -2.21 -5.19
C ILE A 146 -4.33 -2.60 -4.52
N ALA A 147 -4.42 -3.77 -3.87
CA ALA A 147 -5.60 -4.21 -3.13
C ALA A 147 -5.97 -3.24 -2.00
N ILE A 148 -4.98 -2.73 -1.26
CA ILE A 148 -5.17 -1.70 -0.23
C ILE A 148 -5.73 -0.41 -0.85
N GLY A 149 -5.21 0.01 -2.00
CA GLY A 149 -5.68 1.21 -2.70
C GLY A 149 -7.10 1.08 -3.23
N ILE A 150 -7.45 -0.08 -3.82
CA ILE A 150 -8.83 -0.40 -4.23
C ILE A 150 -9.78 -0.31 -3.04
N THR A 151 -9.37 -0.84 -1.88
CA THR A 151 -10.15 -0.77 -0.65
C THR A 151 -10.44 0.66 -0.24
N CYS A 152 -9.45 1.53 -0.28
CA CYS A 152 -9.61 2.95 0.03
C CYS A 152 -10.62 3.62 -0.90
N LEU A 153 -10.52 3.38 -2.21
CA LEU A 153 -11.43 3.98 -3.19
C LEU A 153 -12.87 3.45 -3.09
N ALA A 154 -13.04 2.23 -2.57
CA ALA A 154 -14.36 1.61 -2.34
C ALA A 154 -15.02 2.08 -1.04
N CYS A 155 -14.22 2.28 0.03
CA CYS A 155 -14.73 2.59 1.37
C CYS A 155 -14.94 4.09 1.60
N GLU A 156 -14.08 4.94 1.00
CA GLU A 156 -14.04 6.36 1.36
C GLU A 156 -14.83 7.21 0.37
N ARG A 157 -15.65 8.10 0.94
CA ARG A 157 -16.32 9.16 0.17
C ARG A 157 -15.49 10.44 0.31
N PHE A 158 -14.70 10.69 -0.71
CA PHE A 158 -13.94 11.93 -0.79
C PHE A 158 -14.86 13.06 -1.31
N LYS A 159 -14.85 14.15 -0.59
CA LYS A 159 -15.60 15.38 -0.98
C LYS A 159 -14.87 16.14 -2.06
#